data_8933b813f2d2e8daaa35414b9c06d1d6
#
_entry.id   8933b813f2d2e8daaa35414b9c06d1d6
#
_cell.length_a   1.000
_cell.length_b   1.000
_cell.length_c   1.000
_cell.angle_alpha   90.00
_cell.angle_beta   90.00
_cell.angle_gamma   90.00
#
_symmetry.space_group_name_H-M   'P 1'
#
loop_
_entity.id
_entity.type
_entity.pdbx_description
1 polymer ?
#
loop_
_entity_poly.entity_id
_entity_poly.type
_entity_poly.pdbx_seq_one_letter_code
_entity_poly.pdbx_strand_id
1 'polypeptide(L)'
;MSWTKWRRGRLAALVVCVLLPLGAAACATGEAHGGTVSSSPVGKVLDDTDETGRNLREMTRADAPEVGIEVTPAAGSGWDVRLAFRRFRCSAPGAQSAAVRGRGLVSLFVDGHRVARLRTPAYHLAAGVVPHGTHHVTARLYADDGTVWAVHGKPVESTADVTVSDAQP
;
A
#
# COMPACT_ATOMS: atom_id res chain seq x y z
N MET A 1 -47.83 -16.14 -50.14
CA MET A 1 -48.28 -17.51 -49.90
C MET A 1 -48.17 -17.75 -48.44
N SER A 2 -49.27 -17.59 -47.79
CA SER A 2 -50.25 -18.49 -47.17
C SER A 2 -49.69 -19.00 -45.84
N TRP A 3 -50.29 -18.51 -44.75
CA TRP A 3 -51.40 -19.10 -43.98
C TRP A 3 -50.88 -20.16 -43.02
N THR A 4 -51.15 -20.21 -41.71
CA THR A 4 -52.44 -20.17 -40.95
C THR A 4 -52.11 -20.18 -39.49
N LYS A 5 -52.58 -19.31 -38.62
CA LYS A 5 -53.79 -19.39 -37.76
C LYS A 5 -53.99 -20.70 -37.02
N TRP A 6 -54.12 -20.60 -35.71
CA TRP A 6 -55.23 -21.15 -34.85
C TRP A 6 -54.68 -21.56 -33.48
N ARG A 7 -55.27 -21.49 -32.36
CA ARG A 7 -56.51 -21.02 -31.74
C ARG A 7 -56.29 -21.04 -30.23
N ARG A 8 -56.71 -20.08 -29.53
CA ARG A 8 -57.75 -19.99 -28.49
C ARG A 8 -58.08 -21.26 -27.68
N GLY A 9 -57.99 -21.08 -26.34
CA GLY A 9 -58.64 -21.91 -25.30
C GLY A 9 -58.25 -21.29 -23.94
N ARG A 10 -58.98 -20.68 -23.43
CA ARG A 10 -60.03 -20.22 -22.51
C ARG A 10 -60.03 -21.02 -21.20
N LEU A 11 -59.98 -20.23 -20.10
CA LEU A 11 -60.66 -20.36 -18.83
C LEU A 11 -60.23 -21.47 -17.87
N ALA A 12 -59.78 -21.06 -16.69
CA ALA A 12 -60.57 -21.11 -15.48
C ALA A 12 -59.87 -20.42 -14.31
N ALA A 13 -60.59 -19.54 -13.74
CA ALA A 13 -60.28 -18.86 -12.49
C ALA A 13 -60.41 -19.86 -11.33
N LEU A 14 -59.58 -19.73 -10.33
CA LEU A 14 -59.95 -20.03 -8.95
C LEU A 14 -59.17 -19.12 -7.99
N VAL A 15 -59.93 -18.27 -7.40
CA VAL A 15 -59.64 -17.42 -6.26
C VAL A 15 -59.55 -18.32 -5.03
N VAL A 16 -58.48 -18.24 -4.30
CA VAL A 16 -58.47 -18.54 -2.87
C VAL A 16 -57.70 -17.46 -2.13
N CYS A 17 -58.46 -16.80 -1.33
CA CYS A 17 -58.09 -15.76 -0.39
C CYS A 17 -57.31 -16.29 0.81
N VAL A 18 -56.55 -15.34 1.38
CA VAL A 18 -56.41 -15.10 2.84
C VAL A 18 -55.41 -15.97 3.56
N LEU A 19 -54.37 -15.37 4.06
CA LEU A 19 -54.22 -14.84 5.43
C LEU A 19 -52.83 -14.21 5.59
N LEU A 20 -52.85 -12.95 5.84
CA LEU A 20 -51.73 -12.21 6.47
C LEU A 20 -51.60 -12.62 7.91
N PRO A 21 -50.40 -12.71 8.45
CA PRO A 21 -50.13 -12.18 9.79
C PRO A 21 -49.29 -10.90 9.70
N LEU A 22 -49.82 -9.87 10.27
CA LEU A 22 -49.10 -8.71 10.70
C LEU A 22 -47.99 -9.16 11.71
N GLY A 23 -46.76 -9.13 11.26
CA GLY A 23 -45.60 -9.29 12.11
C GLY A 23 -44.96 -7.91 12.30
N ALA A 24 -44.96 -7.46 13.54
CA ALA A 24 -44.50 -6.18 13.99
C ALA A 24 -43.12 -5.76 13.45
N ALA A 25 -43.08 -4.60 12.83
CA ALA A 25 -41.83 -3.89 12.53
C ALA A 25 -41.23 -3.41 13.88
N ALA A 26 -40.23 -4.11 14.36
CA ALA A 26 -39.31 -3.58 15.37
C ALA A 26 -38.28 -2.73 14.64
N CYS A 27 -38.50 -1.41 14.59
CA CYS A 27 -37.46 -0.45 14.31
C CYS A 27 -36.45 -0.48 15.46
N ALA A 28 -35.39 -1.23 15.32
CA ALA A 28 -34.18 -1.05 16.08
C ALA A 28 -33.37 0.05 15.40
N THR A 29 -33.53 1.29 15.83
CA THR A 29 -32.58 2.36 15.57
C THR A 29 -31.31 2.05 16.36
N GLY A 30 -30.43 1.27 15.75
CA GLY A 30 -29.06 1.09 16.19
C GLY A 30 -28.19 1.80 15.17
N GLU A 31 -27.76 3.00 15.46
CA GLU A 31 -26.65 3.64 14.79
C GLU A 31 -25.39 2.84 15.11
N ALA A 32 -25.20 1.75 14.41
CA ALA A 32 -23.90 1.12 14.33
C ALA A 32 -23.12 1.89 13.27
N HIS A 33 -22.32 2.84 13.70
CA HIS A 33 -21.15 3.27 12.95
C HIS A 33 -20.18 2.09 12.86
N GLY A 34 -20.62 1.06 12.18
CA GLY A 34 -19.78 -0.04 11.75
C GLY A 34 -19.00 0.43 10.53
N GLY A 35 -17.89 1.13 10.76
CA GLY A 35 -16.88 1.24 9.74
C GLY A 35 -16.56 -0.18 9.29
N THR A 36 -16.96 -0.55 8.08
CA THR A 36 -16.55 -1.80 7.43
C THR A 36 -15.04 -1.69 7.25
N VAL A 37 -14.28 -2.16 8.24
CA VAL A 37 -12.86 -2.45 8.08
C VAL A 37 -12.79 -3.56 7.04
N SER A 38 -12.64 -3.15 5.78
CA SER A 38 -12.31 -4.08 4.71
C SER A 38 -10.95 -4.66 5.07
N SER A 39 -10.97 -5.83 5.69
CA SER A 39 -9.74 -6.57 5.94
C SER A 39 -9.18 -7.00 4.59
N SER A 40 -8.35 -6.14 4.01
CA SER A 40 -7.57 -6.51 2.84
C SER A 40 -6.79 -7.78 3.20
N PRO A 41 -6.74 -8.79 2.31
CA PRO A 41 -5.98 -10.02 2.57
C PRO A 41 -4.48 -9.77 2.77
N VAL A 42 -4.04 -8.53 2.69
CA VAL A 42 -2.63 -8.10 2.80
C VAL A 42 -2.49 -7.06 3.91
N GLY A 43 -2.53 -7.51 5.15
CA GLY A 43 -2.37 -6.64 6.32
C GLY A 43 -3.57 -5.71 6.58
N LYS A 44 -3.48 -4.94 7.66
CA LYS A 44 -4.50 -3.98 8.10
C LYS A 44 -4.02 -2.56 7.84
N VAL A 45 -4.79 -1.74 7.14
CA VAL A 45 -4.50 -0.31 7.04
C VAL A 45 -4.89 0.35 8.35
N LEU A 46 -3.96 1.13 8.93
CA LEU A 46 -4.16 1.92 10.14
C LEU A 46 -4.59 3.34 9.76
N ASP A 47 -5.20 4.03 10.71
CA ASP A 47 -5.47 5.47 10.59
C ASP A 47 -4.20 6.31 10.80
N ASP A 48 -3.18 5.71 11.44
CA ASP A 48 -1.87 6.32 11.61
C ASP A 48 -1.16 6.49 10.26
N THR A 49 -0.43 7.59 10.13
CA THR A 49 0.31 7.95 8.92
C THR A 49 1.79 8.11 9.20
N ASP A 50 2.61 7.98 8.14
CA ASP A 50 3.99 8.43 8.18
C ASP A 50 4.07 9.97 8.04
N GLU A 51 5.27 10.54 8.14
CA GLU A 51 5.53 11.98 8.00
C GLU A 51 5.16 12.54 6.61
N THR A 52 4.91 11.68 5.62
CA THR A 52 4.43 12.08 4.29
C THR A 52 2.91 12.03 4.17
N GLY A 53 2.19 11.73 5.26
CA GLY A 53 0.73 11.61 5.31
C GLY A 53 0.19 10.32 4.68
N ARG A 54 1.01 9.28 4.55
CA ARG A 54 0.58 7.98 4.01
C ARG A 54 0.22 7.02 5.13
N ASN A 55 -0.97 6.42 5.02
CA ASN A 55 -1.43 5.44 6.01
C ASN A 55 -0.47 4.26 6.13
N LEU A 56 -0.29 3.80 7.36
CA LEU A 56 0.48 2.61 7.67
C LEU A 56 -0.32 1.36 7.34
N ARG A 57 0.35 0.34 6.80
CA ARG A 57 -0.21 -0.99 6.57
C ARG A 57 0.48 -1.98 7.47
N GLU A 58 -0.21 -2.33 8.54
CA GLU A 58 0.30 -3.23 9.57
C GLU A 58 0.38 -4.66 9.07
N MET A 59 1.54 -5.26 9.29
CA MET A 59 1.84 -6.67 9.02
C MET A 59 2.31 -7.36 10.29
N THR A 60 2.11 -8.67 10.38
CA THR A 60 2.79 -9.44 11.41
C THR A 60 4.30 -9.44 11.14
N ARG A 61 5.13 -9.45 12.18
CA ARG A 61 6.59 -9.50 12.02
C ARG A 61 7.07 -10.67 11.13
N ALA A 62 6.40 -11.80 11.21
CA ALA A 62 6.74 -12.99 10.42
C ALA A 62 6.53 -12.80 8.92
N ASP A 63 5.51 -12.02 8.55
CA ASP A 63 5.08 -11.79 7.16
C ASP A 63 5.58 -10.47 6.58
N ALA A 64 6.06 -9.57 7.43
CA ALA A 64 6.49 -8.25 7.01
C ALA A 64 7.70 -8.31 6.07
N PRO A 65 7.73 -7.43 5.05
CA PRO A 65 8.94 -7.22 4.28
C PRO A 65 10.03 -6.58 5.15
N GLU A 66 11.29 -6.70 4.72
CA GLU A 66 12.43 -6.04 5.36
C GLU A 66 13.28 -5.35 4.31
N VAL A 67 13.94 -4.27 4.71
CA VAL A 67 14.91 -3.56 3.89
C VAL A 67 16.17 -3.27 4.72
N GLY A 68 17.34 -3.44 4.09
CA GLY A 68 18.62 -2.94 4.56
C GLY A 68 19.16 -1.93 3.56
N ILE A 69 19.90 -0.94 4.02
CA ILE A 69 20.54 0.08 3.21
C ILE A 69 22.03 0.11 3.48
N GLU A 70 22.81 0.23 2.42
CA GLU A 70 24.24 0.51 2.43
C GLU A 70 24.47 1.74 1.54
N VAL A 71 25.25 2.71 2.03
CA VAL A 71 25.60 3.91 1.29
C VAL A 71 27.12 4.05 1.30
N THR A 72 27.73 4.08 0.13
CA THR A 72 29.18 4.18 -0.05
C THR A 72 29.54 5.31 -0.99
N PRO A 73 30.72 5.95 -0.82
CA PRO A 73 31.17 6.93 -1.79
C PRO A 73 31.26 6.32 -3.19
N ALA A 74 30.74 7.04 -4.19
CA ALA A 74 30.84 6.61 -5.59
C ALA A 74 32.24 6.91 -6.16
N ALA A 75 32.65 6.16 -7.17
CA ALA A 75 33.96 6.33 -7.79
C ALA A 75 34.21 7.69 -8.47
N GLY A 76 33.17 8.45 -8.77
CA GLY A 76 33.24 9.81 -9.31
C GLY A 76 32.85 10.85 -8.28
N SER A 77 31.57 11.13 -8.21
CA SER A 77 31.01 12.06 -7.23
C SER A 77 29.68 11.53 -6.71
N GLY A 78 29.31 11.88 -5.47
CA GLY A 78 28.08 11.41 -4.85
C GLY A 78 28.23 10.05 -4.17
N TRP A 79 27.12 9.29 -4.09
CA TRP A 79 27.03 8.11 -3.26
C TRP A 79 26.30 6.98 -3.96
N ASP A 80 26.82 5.79 -3.85
CA ASP A 80 26.15 4.58 -4.33
C ASP A 80 25.32 3.99 -3.20
N VAL A 81 24.00 3.95 -3.41
CA VAL A 81 23.03 3.37 -2.49
C VAL A 81 22.72 1.95 -2.96
N ARG A 82 22.86 0.99 -2.07
CA ARG A 82 22.50 -0.42 -2.28
C ARG A 82 21.48 -0.86 -1.26
N LEU A 83 20.40 -1.50 -1.75
CA LEU A 83 19.31 -2.00 -0.92
C LEU A 83 19.32 -3.52 -0.92
N ALA A 84 19.22 -4.09 0.27
CA ALA A 84 19.00 -5.53 0.46
C ALA A 84 17.57 -5.76 0.95
N PHE A 85 16.86 -6.70 0.32
CA PHE A 85 15.47 -7.00 0.65
C PHE A 85 15.32 -8.42 1.18
N ARG A 86 14.42 -8.56 2.17
CA ARG A 86 13.89 -9.86 2.58
C ARG A 86 12.37 -9.81 2.49
N ARG A 87 11.77 -10.85 1.91
CA ARG A 87 10.30 -10.92 1.67
C ARG A 87 9.73 -9.69 0.94
N PHE A 88 10.56 -9.03 0.12
CA PHE A 88 10.17 -7.88 -0.69
C PHE A 88 10.80 -7.92 -2.08
N ARG A 89 10.07 -7.42 -3.05
CA ARG A 89 10.57 -7.13 -4.40
C ARG A 89 9.89 -5.87 -4.95
N CYS A 90 10.64 -5.11 -5.69
CA CYS A 90 10.09 -3.93 -6.35
C CYS A 90 9.12 -4.34 -7.46
N SER A 91 8.03 -3.61 -7.57
CA SER A 91 7.03 -3.77 -8.62
C SER A 91 7.53 -3.17 -9.93
N ALA A 92 7.17 -3.81 -11.04
CA ALA A 92 7.43 -3.28 -12.37
C ALA A 92 6.69 -1.95 -12.61
N PRO A 93 7.15 -1.11 -13.53
CA PRO A 93 6.36 0.03 -14.03
C PRO A 93 5.00 -0.43 -14.53
N GLY A 94 3.93 0.34 -14.21
CA GLY A 94 2.56 -0.01 -14.61
C GLY A 94 1.88 -1.09 -13.76
N ALA A 95 2.48 -1.52 -12.65
CA ALA A 95 1.81 -2.41 -11.71
C ALA A 95 0.50 -1.79 -11.20
N GLN A 96 -0.50 -2.65 -10.98
CA GLN A 96 -1.80 -2.20 -10.44
C GLN A 96 -1.62 -1.55 -9.07
N SER A 97 -2.39 -0.49 -8.80
CA SER A 97 -2.44 0.20 -7.51
C SER A 97 -3.21 -0.63 -6.47
N ALA A 98 -2.70 -1.80 -6.15
CA ALA A 98 -3.25 -2.69 -5.14
C ALA A 98 -2.13 -3.24 -4.28
N ALA A 99 -2.35 -3.30 -2.96
CA ALA A 99 -1.38 -3.92 -2.08
C ALA A 99 -1.26 -5.41 -2.37
N VAL A 100 -0.05 -5.86 -2.62
CA VAL A 100 0.32 -7.27 -2.78
C VAL A 100 1.43 -7.55 -1.78
N ARG A 101 1.30 -8.64 -1.03
CA ARG A 101 2.27 -9.01 0.01
C ARG A 101 3.70 -8.98 -0.52
N GLY A 102 4.58 -8.24 0.16
CA GLY A 102 5.99 -8.14 -0.18
C GLY A 102 6.29 -7.53 -1.55
N ARG A 103 5.40 -6.71 -2.09
CA ARG A 103 5.59 -5.98 -3.33
C ARG A 103 5.38 -4.49 -3.15
N GLY A 104 6.02 -3.71 -4.02
CA GLY A 104 5.83 -2.28 -4.01
C GLY A 104 7.04 -1.52 -4.54
N LEU A 105 7.30 -0.37 -3.94
CA LEU A 105 8.43 0.48 -4.27
C LEU A 105 9.14 0.97 -3.02
N VAL A 106 10.34 1.49 -3.19
CA VAL A 106 11.11 2.11 -2.11
C VAL A 106 11.10 3.61 -2.31
N SER A 107 10.85 4.37 -1.25
CA SER A 107 11.17 5.80 -1.24
C SER A 107 12.49 6.00 -0.48
N LEU A 108 13.38 6.78 -1.08
CA LEU A 108 14.63 7.18 -0.49
C LEU A 108 14.48 8.61 0.05
N PHE A 109 14.91 8.82 1.28
CA PHE A 109 14.88 10.11 1.96
C PHE A 109 16.29 10.50 2.40
N VAL A 110 16.56 11.79 2.40
CA VAL A 110 17.73 12.40 3.05
C VAL A 110 17.18 13.40 4.07
N ASP A 111 17.50 13.19 5.34
CA ASP A 111 17.00 13.99 6.47
C ASP A 111 15.48 14.20 6.44
N GLY A 112 14.73 13.14 6.16
CA GLY A 112 13.28 13.18 6.07
C GLY A 112 12.71 13.73 4.74
N HIS A 113 13.52 14.28 3.86
CA HIS A 113 13.09 14.79 2.56
C HIS A 113 13.19 13.70 1.49
N ARG A 114 12.09 13.38 0.83
CA ARG A 114 12.09 12.34 -0.20
C ARG A 114 12.84 12.81 -1.46
N VAL A 115 13.93 12.10 -1.79
CA VAL A 115 14.80 12.40 -2.94
C VAL A 115 14.54 11.49 -4.15
N ALA A 116 14.06 10.26 -3.93
CA ALA A 116 13.80 9.33 -5.02
C ALA A 116 12.69 8.31 -4.70
N ARG A 117 12.11 7.72 -5.76
CA ARG A 117 11.29 6.51 -5.73
C ARG A 117 11.96 5.44 -6.56
N LEU A 118 12.27 4.31 -5.95
CA LEU A 118 13.09 3.28 -6.56
C LEU A 118 12.26 2.03 -6.87
N ARG A 119 12.57 1.42 -8.01
CA ARG A 119 12.08 0.12 -8.44
C ARG A 119 13.21 -0.88 -8.64
N THR A 120 14.42 -0.48 -8.24
CA THR A 120 15.66 -1.27 -8.33
C THR A 120 16.39 -1.23 -7.00
N PRO A 121 17.22 -2.22 -6.69
CA PRO A 121 18.00 -2.25 -5.44
C PRO A 121 19.22 -1.34 -5.45
N ALA A 122 19.51 -0.64 -6.54
CA ALA A 122 20.67 0.25 -6.66
C ALA A 122 20.23 1.63 -7.14
N TYR A 123 20.84 2.66 -6.55
CA TYR A 123 20.60 4.06 -6.90
C TYR A 123 21.87 4.90 -6.71
N HIS A 124 22.13 5.78 -7.65
CA HIS A 124 23.21 6.77 -7.50
C HIS A 124 22.62 8.08 -6.94
N LEU A 125 23.05 8.45 -5.76
CA LEU A 125 22.67 9.70 -5.07
C LEU A 125 23.71 10.77 -5.41
N ALA A 126 23.29 11.80 -6.13
CA ALA A 126 24.19 12.87 -6.55
C ALA A 126 24.79 13.63 -5.36
N ALA A 127 26.04 14.06 -5.45
CA ALA A 127 26.76 14.76 -4.40
C ALA A 127 26.00 16.00 -3.85
N GLY A 128 25.35 16.77 -4.73
CA GLY A 128 24.59 17.96 -4.33
C GLY A 128 23.34 17.70 -3.49
N VAL A 129 22.92 16.43 -3.34
CA VAL A 129 21.77 16.04 -2.50
C VAL A 129 22.18 15.86 -1.04
N VAL A 130 23.47 15.58 -0.78
CA VAL A 130 24.04 15.40 0.56
C VAL A 130 25.11 16.47 0.73
N PRO A 131 24.78 17.61 1.36
CA PRO A 131 25.74 18.69 1.62
C PRO A 131 26.80 18.29 2.65
N HIS A 132 27.67 19.23 3.07
CA HIS A 132 28.64 18.99 4.14
C HIS A 132 27.93 18.71 5.47
N GLY A 133 28.46 17.78 6.23
CA GLY A 133 27.93 17.37 7.53
C GLY A 133 27.54 15.88 7.57
N THR A 134 26.85 15.53 8.63
CA THR A 134 26.29 14.17 8.80
C THR A 134 24.80 14.18 8.46
N HIS A 135 24.41 13.27 7.59
CA HIS A 135 23.06 13.15 7.05
C HIS A 135 22.53 11.74 7.21
N HIS A 136 21.21 11.61 7.35
CA HIS A 136 20.51 10.34 7.46
C HIS A 136 19.88 9.99 6.11
N VAL A 137 20.34 8.88 5.50
CA VAL A 137 19.78 8.36 4.28
C VAL A 137 18.86 7.18 4.63
N THR A 138 17.56 7.34 4.44
CA THR A 138 16.54 6.35 4.85
C THR A 138 15.85 5.75 3.63
N ALA A 139 15.80 4.42 3.57
CA ALA A 139 15.00 3.67 2.60
C ALA A 139 13.74 3.12 3.28
N ARG A 140 12.55 3.47 2.79
CA ARG A 140 11.25 3.06 3.34
C ARG A 140 10.44 2.33 2.30
N LEU A 141 9.76 1.25 2.72
CA LEU A 141 8.96 0.39 1.84
C LEU A 141 7.50 0.84 1.76
N TYR A 142 7.02 0.95 0.54
CA TYR A 142 5.62 1.28 0.22
C TYR A 142 4.98 0.14 -0.58
N ALA A 143 3.71 -0.13 -0.31
CA ALA A 143 2.89 -0.98 -1.16
C ALA A 143 2.50 -0.23 -2.46
N ASP A 144 2.02 -0.95 -3.46
CA ASP A 144 1.63 -0.37 -4.76
C ASP A 144 0.40 0.54 -4.66
N ASP A 145 -0.44 0.40 -3.63
CA ASP A 145 -1.56 1.31 -3.33
C ASP A 145 -1.14 2.60 -2.61
N GLY A 146 0.15 2.74 -2.34
CA GLY A 146 0.74 3.92 -1.70
C GLY A 146 0.71 3.92 -0.17
N THR A 147 0.24 2.85 0.47
CA THR A 147 0.38 2.67 1.92
C THR A 147 1.81 2.27 2.28
N VAL A 148 2.22 2.58 3.51
CA VAL A 148 3.55 2.24 4.03
C VAL A 148 3.51 0.89 4.73
N TRP A 149 4.40 -0.04 4.37
CA TRP A 149 4.55 -1.27 5.13
C TRP A 149 4.99 -0.97 6.55
N ALA A 150 4.30 -1.54 7.55
CA ALA A 150 4.54 -1.27 8.96
C ALA A 150 4.51 -2.53 9.81
N VAL A 151 5.23 -2.50 10.93
CA VAL A 151 5.22 -3.52 11.99
C VAL A 151 5.16 -2.82 13.34
N HIS A 152 4.19 -3.19 14.17
CA HIS A 152 3.93 -2.54 15.48
C HIS A 152 3.75 -1.01 15.35
N GLY A 153 3.01 -0.57 14.35
CA GLY A 153 2.75 0.85 14.09
C GLY A 153 3.98 1.65 13.62
N LYS A 154 5.08 0.99 13.24
CA LYS A 154 6.30 1.64 12.75
C LYS A 154 6.55 1.29 11.30
N PRO A 155 6.91 2.27 10.44
CA PRO A 155 7.33 2.02 9.08
C PRO A 155 8.42 0.95 8.95
N VAL A 156 8.35 0.14 7.92
CA VAL A 156 9.44 -0.75 7.53
C VAL A 156 10.45 0.07 6.76
N GLU A 157 11.56 0.39 7.40
CA GLU A 157 12.61 1.23 6.86
C GLU A 157 13.99 0.86 7.40
N SER A 158 15.03 1.38 6.77
CA SER A 158 16.41 1.27 7.22
C SER A 158 17.14 2.57 6.92
N THR A 159 17.98 3.02 7.84
CA THR A 159 18.73 4.26 7.74
C THR A 159 20.23 3.98 7.80
N ALA A 160 20.99 4.71 6.98
CA ALA A 160 22.44 4.77 7.02
C ALA A 160 22.86 6.23 7.24
N ASP A 161 23.90 6.43 8.06
CA ASP A 161 24.50 7.74 8.28
C ASP A 161 25.60 7.96 7.25
N VAL A 162 25.59 9.14 6.65
CA VAL A 162 26.58 9.58 5.67
C VAL A 162 27.22 10.87 6.16
N THR A 163 28.54 10.88 6.26
CA THR A 163 29.29 12.07 6.64
C THR A 163 30.12 12.58 5.46
N VAL A 164 29.83 13.82 5.06
CA VAL A 164 30.57 14.54 4.02
C VAL A 164 31.55 15.50 4.72
N SER A 165 32.83 15.18 4.65
CA SER A 165 33.89 16.03 5.14
C SER A 165 34.38 16.95 4.03
N ASP A 166 34.92 18.13 4.40
CA ASP A 166 35.72 18.93 3.48
C ASP A 166 36.89 18.08 3.00
N ALA A 167 37.13 18.06 1.68
CA ALA A 167 38.40 17.53 1.19
C ALA A 167 39.54 18.34 1.83
N GLN A 168 40.30 17.70 2.69
CA GLN A 168 41.52 18.35 3.21
C GLN A 168 42.43 18.61 2.01
N PRO A 169 42.96 19.86 1.91
CA PRO A 169 43.85 20.25 0.81
C PRO A 169 45.17 19.49 0.81
#